data_46cca208acf211e86ffaa76c16ede9c6
#
_entry.id   46cca208acf211e86ffaa76c16ede9c6
#
_cell.length_a   1.000
_cell.length_b   1.000
_cell.length_c   1.000
_cell.angle_alpha   90.00
_cell.angle_beta   90.00
_cell.angle_gamma   90.00
#
_symmetry.space_group_name_H-M   'P 1'
#
loop_
_entity.id
_entity.type
_entity.pdbx_description
1 polymer ?
#
loop_
_entity_poly.entity_id
_entity_poly.type
_entity_poly.pdbx_seq_one_letter_code
_entity_poly.pdbx_strand_id
1 'polypeptide(L)'
;MGTSLIKCQIYLSISDKSSTFAFTMADTIRTKILLAETKQRRKEIKEMAKALLVGQVLSHPYFPHDIYINVSGIKEWLNQPHKHYAEKNEALLKLTTLLYESEYLGAVKDPKGRDYITASHLFRTTIGEDDSWIIVNETIWNECWIHSISDNIPYINVEQDL
;
A
#
# COMPACT_ATOMS: atom_id res chain seq x y z
N MET A 1 -12.80 -29.46 -0.46
CA MET A 1 -11.74 -28.77 0.29
C MET A 1 -11.41 -29.40 1.64
N GLY A 2 -12.36 -29.93 2.40
CA GLY A 2 -12.08 -30.67 3.62
C GLY A 2 -11.26 -31.94 3.45
N THR A 3 -11.30 -32.54 2.26
CA THR A 3 -10.56 -33.76 1.93
C THR A 3 -9.05 -33.54 1.81
N SER A 4 -8.57 -32.36 1.42
CA SER A 4 -7.13 -32.09 1.33
C SER A 4 -6.48 -31.88 2.70
N LEU A 5 -7.21 -31.29 3.65
CA LEU A 5 -6.77 -31.13 5.04
C LEU A 5 -6.70 -32.47 5.77
N ILE A 6 -7.68 -33.34 5.56
CA ILE A 6 -7.68 -34.70 6.12
C ILE A 6 -6.50 -35.51 5.57
N LYS A 7 -6.21 -35.41 4.29
CA LYS A 7 -5.04 -36.06 3.68
C LYS A 7 -3.73 -35.54 4.27
N CYS A 8 -3.61 -34.24 4.53
CA CYS A 8 -2.44 -33.68 5.19
C CYS A 8 -2.25 -34.21 6.61
N GLN A 9 -3.32 -34.34 7.37
CA GLN A 9 -3.27 -34.91 8.72
C GLN A 9 -2.88 -36.39 8.73
N ILE A 10 -3.41 -37.17 7.80
CA ILE A 10 -3.02 -38.58 7.64
C ILE A 10 -1.54 -38.69 7.25
N TYR A 11 -1.08 -37.83 6.39
CA TYR A 11 0.33 -37.78 6.00
C TYR A 11 1.25 -37.44 7.18
N LEU A 12 0.86 -36.50 8.01
CA LEU A 12 1.59 -36.14 9.22
C LEU A 12 1.61 -37.25 10.28
N SER A 13 0.54 -38.04 10.38
CA SER A 13 0.47 -39.16 11.31
C SER A 13 1.31 -40.38 10.88
N ILE A 14 1.63 -40.50 9.60
CA ILE A 14 2.48 -41.55 9.04
C ILE A 14 3.93 -41.07 8.92
N SER A 15 4.27 -39.90 9.42
CA SER A 15 5.48 -39.17 9.09
C SER A 15 6.77 -39.98 9.22
N ASP A 16 7.26 -40.37 8.11
CA ASP A 16 8.65 -40.58 7.85
C ASP A 16 9.37 -39.23 7.79
N LYS A 17 10.52 -39.10 8.41
CA LYS A 17 11.31 -37.86 8.44
C LYS A 17 11.67 -37.36 7.03
N SER A 18 11.81 -38.25 6.05
CA SER A 18 12.07 -37.90 4.66
C SER A 18 10.89 -37.22 3.97
N SER A 19 9.65 -37.62 4.28
CA SER A 19 8.44 -36.98 3.73
C SER A 19 8.26 -35.57 4.26
N THR A 20 8.52 -35.33 5.54
CA THR A 20 8.46 -34.00 6.17
C THR A 20 9.52 -33.06 5.58
N PHE A 21 10.72 -33.55 5.34
CA PHE A 21 11.81 -32.81 4.72
C PHE A 21 11.47 -32.40 3.27
N ALA A 22 10.94 -33.34 2.46
CA ALA A 22 10.54 -33.06 1.07
C ALA A 22 9.41 -32.04 0.99
N PHE A 23 8.43 -32.10 1.89
CA PHE A 23 7.35 -31.11 2.00
C PHE A 23 7.89 -29.72 2.35
N THR A 24 8.79 -29.60 3.30
CA THR A 24 9.41 -28.35 3.71
C THR A 24 10.24 -27.73 2.57
N MET A 25 10.94 -28.54 1.79
CA MET A 25 11.70 -28.10 0.61
C MET A 25 10.76 -27.57 -0.47
N ALA A 26 9.67 -28.25 -0.78
CA ALA A 26 8.68 -27.81 -1.75
C ALA A 26 8.04 -26.47 -1.33
N ASP A 27 7.73 -26.30 -0.06
CA ASP A 27 7.21 -25.06 0.50
C ASP A 27 8.22 -23.92 0.38
N THR A 28 9.47 -24.18 0.68
CA THR A 28 10.55 -23.20 0.54
C THR A 28 10.72 -22.75 -0.92
N ILE A 29 10.67 -23.69 -1.88
CA ILE A 29 10.75 -23.37 -3.31
C ILE A 29 9.56 -22.53 -3.75
N ARG A 30 8.35 -22.90 -3.35
CA ARG A 30 7.12 -22.11 -3.65
C ARG A 30 7.22 -20.69 -3.11
N THR A 31 7.66 -20.53 -1.88
CA THR A 31 7.86 -19.23 -1.25
C THR A 31 8.86 -18.38 -2.02
N LYS A 32 9.98 -18.97 -2.44
CA LYS A 32 11.00 -18.27 -3.25
C LYS A 32 10.46 -17.81 -4.60
N ILE A 33 9.69 -18.66 -5.27
CA ILE A 33 9.04 -18.32 -6.55
C ILE A 33 8.07 -17.17 -6.36
N LEU A 34 7.20 -17.25 -5.35
CA LEU A 34 6.21 -16.22 -5.06
C LEU A 34 6.86 -14.87 -4.72
N LEU A 35 7.94 -14.89 -3.95
CA LEU A 35 8.71 -13.68 -3.64
C LEU A 35 9.35 -13.08 -4.88
N ALA A 36 9.89 -13.91 -5.78
CA ALA A 36 10.48 -13.45 -7.03
C ALA A 36 9.43 -12.83 -7.95
N GLU A 37 8.27 -13.44 -8.08
CA GLU A 37 7.16 -12.92 -8.86
C GLU A 37 6.64 -11.59 -8.30
N THR A 38 6.50 -11.48 -6.99
CA THR A 38 6.09 -10.25 -6.32
C THR A 38 7.10 -9.13 -6.55
N LYS A 39 8.38 -9.43 -6.47
CA LYS A 39 9.46 -8.46 -6.71
C LYS A 39 9.46 -7.99 -8.17
N GLN A 40 9.26 -8.91 -9.10
CA GLN A 40 9.18 -8.58 -10.54
C GLN A 40 7.96 -7.69 -10.83
N ARG A 41 6.80 -8.07 -10.32
CA ARG A 41 5.57 -7.28 -10.50
C ARG A 41 5.70 -5.88 -9.91
N ARG A 42 6.34 -5.75 -8.75
CA ARG A 42 6.61 -4.45 -8.13
C ARG A 42 7.47 -3.55 -9.03
N LYS A 43 8.48 -4.09 -9.68
CA LYS A 43 9.29 -3.35 -10.66
C LYS A 43 8.46 -2.87 -11.84
N GLU A 44 7.62 -3.73 -12.37
CA GLU A 44 6.71 -3.40 -13.48
C GLU A 44 5.76 -2.27 -13.09
N ILE A 45 5.13 -2.39 -11.94
CA ILE A 45 4.22 -1.36 -11.41
C ILE A 45 4.95 -0.03 -11.25
N LYS A 46 6.17 -0.04 -10.72
CA LYS A 46 6.97 1.16 -10.55
C LYS A 46 7.21 1.89 -11.87
N GLU A 47 7.62 1.16 -12.91
CA GLU A 47 7.88 1.76 -14.23
C GLU A 47 6.59 2.24 -14.89
N MET A 48 5.51 1.47 -14.80
CA MET A 48 4.19 1.88 -15.31
C MET A 48 3.67 3.12 -14.57
N ALA A 49 3.80 3.17 -13.25
CA ALA A 49 3.36 4.30 -12.44
C ALA A 49 4.14 5.58 -12.77
N LYS A 50 5.44 5.48 -13.00
CA LYS A 50 6.25 6.61 -13.46
C LYS A 50 5.71 7.18 -14.78
N ALA A 51 5.41 6.32 -15.74
CA ALA A 51 4.92 6.73 -17.04
C ALA A 51 3.51 7.34 -16.98
N LEU A 52 2.63 6.78 -16.13
CA LEU A 52 1.23 7.19 -16.03
C LEU A 52 1.00 8.41 -15.13
N LEU A 53 1.78 8.58 -14.08
CA LEU A 53 1.43 9.48 -12.98
C LEU A 53 2.37 10.66 -12.82
N VAL A 54 3.66 10.49 -13.08
CA VAL A 54 4.63 11.58 -12.90
C VAL A 54 4.37 12.69 -13.93
N GLY A 55 4.23 13.92 -13.45
CA GLY A 55 3.89 15.07 -14.27
C GLY A 55 2.38 15.25 -14.53
N GLN A 56 1.55 14.32 -14.05
CA GLN A 56 0.10 14.45 -14.17
C GLN A 56 -0.48 15.14 -12.92
N VAL A 57 -1.58 15.86 -13.12
CA VAL A 57 -2.32 16.48 -12.03
C VAL A 57 -3.39 15.51 -11.55
N LEU A 58 -3.39 15.24 -10.26
CA LEU A 58 -4.43 14.50 -9.57
C LEU A 58 -5.36 15.49 -8.88
N SER A 59 -6.64 15.16 -8.80
CA SER A 59 -7.62 16.03 -8.17
C SER A 59 -8.60 15.27 -7.31
N HIS A 60 -9.24 15.99 -6.38
CA HIS A 60 -10.30 15.48 -5.54
C HIS A 60 -11.42 16.52 -5.47
N PRO A 61 -12.70 16.12 -5.55
CA PRO A 61 -13.82 17.06 -5.64
C PRO A 61 -14.00 17.96 -4.41
N TYR A 62 -13.52 17.53 -3.25
CA TYR A 62 -13.62 18.28 -1.98
C TYR A 62 -12.27 18.81 -1.48
N PHE A 63 -11.27 18.78 -2.31
CA PHE A 63 -9.93 19.29 -1.99
C PHE A 63 -9.51 20.29 -3.08
N PRO A 64 -9.24 21.56 -2.72
CA PRO A 64 -9.14 22.63 -3.72
C PRO A 64 -7.78 22.74 -4.42
N HIS A 65 -6.80 21.94 -4.02
CA HIS A 65 -5.45 22.01 -4.57
C HIS A 65 -5.17 20.89 -5.54
N ASP A 66 -4.33 21.17 -6.54
CA ASP A 66 -3.77 20.15 -7.41
C ASP A 66 -2.83 19.25 -6.60
N ILE A 67 -2.87 17.96 -6.89
CA ILE A 67 -2.07 16.95 -6.21
C ILE A 67 -1.17 16.28 -7.23
N TYR A 68 0.09 16.07 -6.86
CA TYR A 68 1.10 15.45 -7.71
C TYR A 68 1.71 14.25 -7.02
N ILE A 69 2.30 13.36 -7.81
CA ILE A 69 3.16 12.30 -7.31
C ILE A 69 4.49 12.33 -8.05
N ASN A 70 5.58 12.18 -7.32
CA ASN A 70 6.91 12.06 -7.87
C ASN A 70 7.44 10.63 -7.70
N VAL A 71 8.64 10.37 -8.21
CA VAL A 71 9.30 9.05 -8.11
C VAL A 71 9.48 8.63 -6.65
N SER A 72 9.78 9.57 -5.76
CA SER A 72 9.91 9.31 -4.33
C SER A 72 8.57 8.85 -3.72
N GLY A 73 7.47 9.49 -4.07
CA GLY A 73 6.13 9.09 -3.64
C GLY A 73 5.75 7.70 -4.16
N ILE A 74 6.09 7.38 -5.39
CA ILE A 74 5.89 6.03 -5.95
C ILE A 74 6.67 4.97 -5.15
N LYS A 75 7.94 5.23 -4.88
CA LYS A 75 8.78 4.34 -4.07
C LYS A 75 8.23 4.16 -2.67
N GLU A 76 7.82 5.24 -2.05
CA GLU A 76 7.26 5.22 -0.69
C GLU A 76 5.95 4.42 -0.65
N TRP A 77 5.06 4.62 -1.62
CA TRP A 77 3.83 3.83 -1.74
C TRP A 77 4.13 2.34 -1.82
N LEU A 78 5.05 1.95 -2.68
CA LEU A 78 5.42 0.54 -2.88
C LEU A 78 6.15 -0.06 -1.67
N ASN A 79 6.86 0.75 -0.89
CA ASN A 79 7.59 0.31 0.30
C ASN A 79 6.71 0.15 1.53
N GLN A 80 5.57 0.82 1.58
CA GLN A 80 4.69 0.75 2.75
C GLN A 80 4.16 -0.66 2.98
N PRO A 81 4.22 -1.17 4.21
CA PRO A 81 3.57 -2.41 4.56
C PRO A 81 2.06 -2.26 4.46
N HIS A 82 1.37 -3.32 4.10
CA HIS A 82 -0.09 -3.33 4.00
C HIS A 82 -0.59 -4.76 4.15
N LYS A 83 -1.74 -4.94 4.78
CA LYS A 83 -2.43 -6.24 4.87
C LYS A 83 -2.68 -6.85 3.51
N HIS A 84 -3.02 -6.01 2.53
CA HIS A 84 -3.21 -6.38 1.13
C HIS A 84 -2.10 -5.79 0.27
N TYR A 85 -0.90 -6.27 0.48
CA TYR A 85 0.31 -5.69 -0.14
C TYR A 85 0.27 -5.69 -1.67
N ALA A 86 -0.10 -6.81 -2.27
CA ALA A 86 -0.19 -6.92 -3.73
C ALA A 86 -1.28 -5.99 -4.31
N GLU A 87 -2.45 -5.97 -3.69
CA GLU A 87 -3.57 -5.11 -4.10
C GLU A 87 -3.24 -3.63 -3.91
N LYS A 88 -2.55 -3.28 -2.84
CA LYS A 88 -2.06 -1.92 -2.59
C LYS A 88 -1.11 -1.47 -3.70
N ASN A 89 -0.19 -2.33 -4.12
CA ASN A 89 0.74 -2.02 -5.21
C ASN A 89 0.00 -1.83 -6.53
N GLU A 90 -0.92 -2.73 -6.87
CA GLU A 90 -1.75 -2.60 -8.09
C GLU A 90 -2.62 -1.34 -8.06
N ALA A 91 -3.11 -0.94 -6.91
CA ALA A 91 -3.94 0.26 -6.74
C ALA A 91 -3.21 1.55 -7.14
N LEU A 92 -1.89 1.57 -7.06
CA LEU A 92 -1.08 2.70 -7.51
C LEU A 92 -1.33 3.04 -8.98
N LEU A 93 -1.54 2.04 -9.83
CA LEU A 93 -1.84 2.24 -11.25
C LEU A 93 -3.22 2.89 -11.49
N LYS A 94 -4.08 2.85 -10.49
CA LYS A 94 -5.42 3.45 -10.51
C LYS A 94 -5.53 4.66 -9.57
N LEU A 95 -4.40 5.25 -9.21
CA LEU A 95 -4.34 6.31 -8.21
C LEU A 95 -5.25 7.50 -8.54
N THR A 96 -5.33 7.87 -9.80
CA THR A 96 -6.18 8.98 -10.24
C THR A 96 -7.64 8.76 -9.84
N THR A 97 -8.20 7.59 -10.14
CA THR A 97 -9.57 7.23 -9.78
C THR A 97 -9.71 6.99 -8.28
N LEU A 98 -8.75 6.28 -7.70
CA LEU A 98 -8.75 5.94 -6.28
C LEU A 98 -8.78 7.19 -5.41
N LEU A 99 -7.95 8.18 -5.71
CA LEU A 99 -7.91 9.43 -4.99
C LEU A 99 -9.20 10.25 -5.19
N TYR A 100 -9.67 10.35 -6.43
CA TYR A 100 -10.89 11.09 -6.75
C TYR A 100 -12.12 10.56 -6.01
N GLU A 101 -12.24 9.24 -5.89
CA GLU A 101 -13.36 8.56 -5.22
C GLU A 101 -13.17 8.42 -3.71
N SER A 102 -12.01 8.77 -3.18
CA SER A 102 -11.72 8.68 -1.75
C SER A 102 -12.48 9.72 -0.94
N GLU A 103 -12.57 9.51 0.37
CA GLU A 103 -13.16 10.46 1.29
C GLU A 103 -12.09 11.35 1.91
N TYR A 104 -12.20 12.66 1.69
CA TYR A 104 -11.30 13.62 2.34
C TYR A 104 -11.64 13.79 3.81
N LEU A 105 -10.70 13.47 4.69
CA LEU A 105 -10.90 13.53 6.14
C LEU A 105 -10.36 14.81 6.80
N GLY A 106 -9.65 15.63 6.05
CA GLY A 106 -9.05 16.85 6.58
C GLY A 106 -7.53 16.77 6.73
N ALA A 107 -6.97 17.76 7.37
CA ALA A 107 -5.54 17.92 7.55
C ALA A 107 -5.13 17.64 8.99
N VAL A 108 -3.96 17.05 9.14
CA VAL A 108 -3.29 16.85 10.43
C VAL A 108 -1.89 17.46 10.36
N LYS A 109 -1.32 17.74 11.52
CA LYS A 109 0.07 18.20 11.60
C LYS A 109 1.01 17.09 11.18
N ASP A 110 2.10 17.45 10.48
CA ASP A 110 3.12 16.47 10.12
C ASP A 110 3.69 15.80 11.38
N PRO A 111 3.55 14.48 11.51
CA PRO A 111 3.99 13.76 12.72
C PRO A 111 5.51 13.72 12.87
N LYS A 112 6.24 13.85 11.77
CA LYS A 112 7.69 13.92 11.78
C LYS A 112 8.21 15.32 12.08
N GLY A 113 7.32 16.32 12.16
CA GLY A 113 7.67 17.70 12.49
C GLY A 113 8.62 18.36 11.48
N ARG A 114 8.50 18.01 10.20
CA ARG A 114 9.37 18.56 9.15
C ARG A 114 8.98 20.01 8.88
N ASP A 115 9.94 20.89 8.89
CA ASP A 115 9.71 22.34 8.76
C ASP A 115 9.10 22.75 7.42
N TYR A 116 9.36 21.99 6.36
CA TYR A 116 8.85 22.28 5.03
C TYR A 116 7.47 21.70 4.75
N ILE A 117 6.90 20.91 5.67
CA ILE A 117 5.56 20.36 5.56
C ILE A 117 4.62 21.16 6.46
N THR A 118 3.64 21.82 5.88
CA THR A 118 2.65 22.61 6.61
C THR A 118 1.48 21.77 7.13
N ALA A 119 1.11 20.73 6.41
CA ALA A 119 0.03 19.82 6.78
C ALA A 119 0.12 18.51 6.04
N SER A 120 -0.46 17.47 6.63
CA SER A 120 -0.69 16.18 5.96
C SER A 120 -2.19 15.98 5.82
N HIS A 121 -2.65 15.83 4.58
CA HIS A 121 -4.06 15.61 4.27
C HIS A 121 -4.34 14.12 4.13
N LEU A 122 -5.45 13.67 4.69
CA LEU A 122 -5.83 12.28 4.75
C LEU A 122 -7.04 12.01 3.86
N PHE A 123 -6.92 11.00 3.01
CA PHE A 123 -7.98 10.55 2.11
C PHE A 123 -8.24 9.07 2.36
N ARG A 124 -9.44 8.74 2.84
CA ARG A 124 -9.81 7.36 3.12
C ARG A 124 -10.30 6.66 1.86
N THR A 125 -9.76 5.48 1.61
CA THR A 125 -10.16 4.60 0.53
C THR A 125 -10.21 3.16 1.03
N THR A 126 -10.56 2.22 0.17
CA THR A 126 -10.57 0.80 0.48
C THR A 126 -9.60 0.08 -0.43
N ILE A 127 -8.70 -0.70 0.15
CA ILE A 127 -7.80 -1.60 -0.55
C ILE A 127 -8.10 -3.03 -0.09
N GLY A 128 -8.49 -3.88 -1.04
CA GLY A 128 -9.04 -5.17 -0.66
C GLY A 128 -10.35 -4.97 0.11
N GLU A 129 -10.41 -5.45 1.34
CA GLU A 129 -11.56 -5.30 2.22
C GLU A 129 -11.30 -4.33 3.38
N ASP A 130 -10.11 -3.72 3.43
CA ASP A 130 -9.69 -2.89 4.54
C ASP A 130 -9.62 -1.41 4.17
N ASP A 131 -10.01 -0.58 5.13
CA ASP A 131 -9.83 0.86 5.02
C ASP A 131 -8.34 1.19 4.93
N SER A 132 -8.03 2.14 4.09
CA SER A 132 -6.68 2.62 3.88
C SER A 132 -6.69 4.14 3.73
N TRP A 133 -5.58 4.77 4.05
CA TRP A 133 -5.45 6.23 4.04
C TRP A 133 -4.33 6.65 3.12
N ILE A 134 -4.68 7.43 2.10
CA ILE A 134 -3.72 8.09 1.23
C ILE A 134 -3.30 9.37 1.93
N ILE A 135 -2.00 9.55 2.06
CA ILE A 135 -1.41 10.70 2.73
C ILE A 135 -0.84 11.66 1.68
N VAL A 136 -1.34 12.88 1.70
CA VAL A 136 -0.88 13.96 0.82
C VAL A 136 -0.22 15.03 1.68
N ASN A 137 1.04 15.30 1.46
CA ASN A 137 1.76 16.35 2.17
C ASN A 137 1.64 17.68 1.42
N GLU A 138 1.27 18.72 2.15
CA GLU A 138 1.30 20.09 1.69
C GLU A 138 2.58 20.75 2.17
N THR A 139 3.28 21.42 1.25
CA THR A 139 4.56 22.09 1.55
C THR A 139 4.36 23.57 1.84
N ILE A 140 5.40 24.20 2.39
CA ILE A 140 5.44 25.67 2.59
C ILE A 140 5.37 26.45 1.26
N TRP A 141 5.59 25.79 0.13
CA TRP A 141 5.45 26.36 -1.22
C TRP A 141 4.05 26.18 -1.82
N ASN A 142 3.09 25.75 -0.99
CA ASN A 142 1.71 25.44 -1.40
C ASN A 142 1.58 24.34 -2.45
N GLU A 143 2.50 23.40 -2.45
CA GLU A 143 2.47 22.22 -3.31
C GLU A 143 1.94 21.01 -2.52
N CYS A 144 1.11 20.20 -3.14
CA CYS A 144 0.56 18.99 -2.54
C CYS A 144 1.07 17.76 -3.27
N TRP A 145 1.73 16.88 -2.53
CA TRP A 145 2.37 15.68 -3.05
C TRP A 145 1.86 14.42 -2.36
N ILE A 146 1.56 13.39 -3.15
CA ILE A 146 1.31 12.06 -2.60
C ILE A 146 2.58 11.61 -1.85
N HIS A 147 2.42 11.34 -0.57
CA HIS A 147 3.53 10.85 0.25
C HIS A 147 3.52 9.33 0.34
N SER A 148 2.39 8.73 0.75
CA SER A 148 2.28 7.30 0.97
C SER A 148 0.83 6.85 1.14
N ILE A 149 0.65 5.58 1.41
CA ILE A 149 -0.61 4.97 1.82
C ILE A 149 -0.37 4.15 3.09
N SER A 150 -1.36 4.06 3.95
CA SER A 150 -1.29 3.27 5.18
C SER A 150 -2.58 2.48 5.38
N ASP A 151 -2.50 1.31 5.97
CA ASP A 151 -3.65 0.53 6.43
C ASP A 151 -3.98 0.77 7.91
N ASN A 152 -3.22 1.63 8.55
CA ASN A 152 -3.50 2.12 9.89
C ASN A 152 -3.83 3.61 9.82
N ILE A 153 -4.72 4.07 10.71
CA ILE A 153 -5.04 5.49 10.80
C ILE A 153 -3.77 6.25 11.15
N PRO A 154 -3.20 7.01 10.22
CA PRO A 154 -1.99 7.76 10.52
C PRO A 154 -2.35 8.97 11.38
N TYR A 155 -1.83 9.03 12.59
CA TYR A 155 -1.73 10.25 13.40
C TYR A 155 -3.03 10.90 13.85
N ILE A 156 -4.13 10.21 13.80
CA ILE A 156 -5.38 10.78 14.34
C ILE A 156 -5.35 10.57 15.85
N ASN A 157 -4.79 11.51 16.54
CA ASN A 157 -5.20 11.80 17.90
C ASN A 157 -6.52 12.58 17.80
N VAL A 158 -7.61 11.85 17.61
CA VAL A 158 -8.96 12.41 17.51
C VAL A 158 -9.33 13.28 18.73
N GLU A 159 -8.63 13.10 19.81
CA GLU A 159 -8.82 13.84 21.04
C GLU A 159 -8.24 15.27 21.03
N GLN A 160 -7.42 15.60 20.05
CA GLN A 160 -6.74 16.90 19.99
C GLN A 160 -7.41 17.89 19.03
N ASP A 161 -8.28 17.44 18.14
CA ASP A 161 -8.96 18.28 17.16
C ASP A 161 -10.41 18.61 17.54
N LEU A 162 -10.82 18.18 18.72
CA LEU A 162 -12.08 18.52 19.34
C LEU A 162 -11.88 19.53 20.45
#